data_817982eed586961a99631174f37a47a9
#
_entry.id   817982eed586961a99631174f37a47a9
#
_cell.length_a   1.000
_cell.length_b   1.000
_cell.length_c   1.000
_cell.angle_alpha   90.00
_cell.angle_beta   90.00
_cell.angle_gamma   90.00
#
_symmetry.space_group_name_H-M   'P 1'
#
loop_
_entity.id
_entity.type
_entity.pdbx_description
1 polymer ?
#
loop_
_entity_poly.entity_id
_entity_poly.type
_entity_poly.pdbx_seq_one_letter_code
_entity_poly.pdbx_strand_id
1 'polypeptide(L)'
;MRLPILVLHICAGILGLLSGAAALSFRKGCRWHRVAGNVFFVSMLGMSTAGAYLAFMKHQMNNVFGGVLAFYLVTTAWATGRRRDGETSIFDWGALLVALAVGAIILTYGFEVANSRTGPKDGIPAGMYFFLGSVALLSAAGDVRMLVRGGVFGVHRIARHLWRMCFSQFIATGSFFLGQQQVFPHWLRKTKVLFLPAILPLILLIFWLCRVRFTNVHSTLEGAGQPSGGVMNL
;
A
#
# COMPACT_ATOMS: atom_id res chain seq x y z
N MET A 1 13.11 22.61 -15.42
CA MET A 1 12.90 21.99 -14.08
C MET A 1 12.03 20.72 -14.09
N ARG A 2 11.11 20.50 -15.07
CA ARG A 2 10.25 19.28 -15.08
C ARG A 2 10.98 17.99 -15.46
N LEU A 3 12.00 18.05 -16.35
CA LEU A 3 12.69 16.87 -16.85
C LEU A 3 13.42 16.06 -15.77
N PRO A 4 14.23 16.65 -14.86
CA PRO A 4 14.89 15.89 -13.79
C PRO A 4 13.91 15.20 -12.85
N ILE A 5 12.78 15.85 -12.52
CA ILE A 5 11.75 15.26 -11.65
C ILE A 5 11.05 14.10 -12.36
N LEU A 6 10.81 14.22 -13.66
CA LEU A 6 10.25 13.14 -14.47
C LEU A 6 11.19 11.94 -14.54
N VAL A 7 12.48 12.16 -14.76
CA VAL A 7 13.50 11.09 -14.75
C VAL A 7 13.55 10.42 -13.38
N LEU A 8 13.57 11.20 -12.29
CA LEU A 8 13.51 10.66 -10.93
C LEU A 8 12.27 9.79 -10.74
N HIS A 9 11.08 10.28 -11.15
CA HIS A 9 9.83 9.53 -11.05
C HIS A 9 9.89 8.20 -11.79
N ILE A 10 10.39 8.19 -13.02
CA ILE A 10 10.49 6.98 -13.85
C ILE A 10 11.48 5.99 -13.25
N CYS A 11 12.71 6.44 -12.91
CA CYS A 11 13.74 5.57 -12.32
C CYS A 11 13.29 4.99 -10.99
N ALA A 12 12.73 5.82 -10.10
CA ALA A 12 12.18 5.38 -8.84
C ALA A 12 10.99 4.43 -9.03
N GLY A 13 10.14 4.68 -10.04
CA GLY A 13 9.03 3.79 -10.40
C GLY A 13 9.51 2.40 -10.83
N ILE A 14 10.48 2.31 -11.73
CA ILE A 14 11.06 1.03 -12.18
C ILE A 14 11.66 0.28 -11.00
N LEU A 15 12.49 0.94 -10.19
CA LEU A 15 13.09 0.33 -9.00
C LEU A 15 12.03 -0.11 -7.99
N GLY A 16 10.99 0.69 -7.78
CA GLY A 16 9.87 0.35 -6.91
C GLY A 16 9.12 -0.89 -7.38
N LEU A 17 8.75 -0.94 -8.66
CA LEU A 17 8.03 -2.09 -9.22
C LEU A 17 8.85 -3.38 -9.11
N LEU A 18 10.13 -3.35 -9.47
CA LEU A 18 11.02 -4.52 -9.44
C LEU A 18 11.33 -4.97 -8.01
N SER A 19 11.67 -4.04 -7.12
CA SER A 19 11.99 -4.36 -5.72
C SER A 19 10.77 -4.81 -4.93
N GLY A 20 9.58 -4.26 -5.21
CA GLY A 20 8.32 -4.72 -4.64
C GLY A 20 7.98 -6.14 -5.07
N ALA A 21 8.11 -6.46 -6.37
CA ALA A 21 7.93 -7.81 -6.88
C ALA A 21 8.94 -8.79 -6.25
N ALA A 22 10.20 -8.41 -6.13
CA ALA A 22 11.24 -9.20 -5.47
C ALA A 22 10.90 -9.43 -3.98
N ALA A 23 10.47 -8.39 -3.25
CA ALA A 23 10.07 -8.52 -1.84
C ALA A 23 8.85 -9.46 -1.67
N LEU A 24 7.92 -9.45 -2.61
CA LEU A 24 6.77 -10.37 -2.60
C LEU A 24 7.16 -11.82 -2.88
N SER A 25 8.21 -12.05 -3.67
CA SER A 25 8.70 -13.38 -4.05
C SER A 25 9.59 -14.03 -3.00
N PHE A 26 10.39 -13.24 -2.26
CA PHE A 26 11.28 -13.78 -1.24
C PHE A 26 10.55 -14.28 0.00
N ARG A 27 11.18 -15.28 0.69
CA ARG A 27 10.72 -15.73 2.00
C ARG A 27 10.66 -14.55 2.97
N LYS A 28 9.48 -14.36 3.59
CA LYS A 28 9.25 -13.23 4.49
C LYS A 28 10.22 -13.24 5.68
N GLY A 29 10.76 -12.07 6.02
CA GLY A 29 11.72 -11.89 7.11
C GLY A 29 13.17 -12.26 6.79
N CYS A 30 13.50 -12.90 5.65
CA CYS A 30 14.89 -13.17 5.29
C CYS A 30 15.66 -11.89 4.91
N ARG A 31 16.98 -11.99 4.80
CA ARG A 31 17.86 -10.86 4.44
C ARG A 31 17.43 -10.20 3.13
N TRP A 32 17.18 -10.99 2.09
CA TRP A 32 16.81 -10.51 0.76
C TRP A 32 15.45 -9.82 0.74
N HIS A 33 14.46 -10.34 1.49
CA HIS A 33 13.17 -9.66 1.66
C HIS A 33 13.36 -8.27 2.31
N ARG A 34 14.21 -8.15 3.33
CA ARG A 34 14.46 -6.87 4.00
C ARG A 34 15.20 -5.88 3.09
N VAL A 35 16.18 -6.34 2.33
CA VAL A 35 16.90 -5.50 1.35
C VAL A 35 15.95 -4.99 0.27
N ALA A 36 15.22 -5.90 -0.38
CA ALA A 36 14.24 -5.55 -1.41
C ALA A 36 13.14 -4.62 -0.86
N GLY A 37 12.66 -4.87 0.37
CA GLY A 37 11.68 -4.01 1.03
C GLY A 37 12.20 -2.60 1.34
N ASN A 38 13.47 -2.44 1.71
CA ASN A 38 14.07 -1.13 1.92
C ASN A 38 14.24 -0.37 0.59
N VAL A 39 14.69 -1.05 -0.48
CA VAL A 39 14.78 -0.46 -1.82
C VAL A 39 13.38 -0.04 -2.29
N PHE A 40 12.38 -0.90 -2.11
CA PHE A 40 10.99 -0.59 -2.41
C PHE A 40 10.51 0.66 -1.67
N PHE A 41 10.76 0.73 -0.37
CA PHE A 41 10.36 1.88 0.47
C PHE A 41 10.93 3.19 -0.07
N VAL A 42 12.25 3.27 -0.25
CA VAL A 42 12.93 4.49 -0.72
C VAL A 42 12.45 4.87 -2.13
N SER A 43 12.33 3.88 -3.02
CA SER A 43 11.87 4.09 -4.39
C SER A 43 10.42 4.60 -4.41
N MET A 44 9.53 4.04 -3.58
CA MET A 44 8.15 4.49 -3.48
C MET A 44 8.02 5.90 -2.92
N LEU A 45 8.86 6.31 -1.98
CA LEU A 45 8.89 7.69 -1.50
C LEU A 45 9.24 8.66 -2.65
N GLY A 46 10.31 8.37 -3.39
CA GLY A 46 10.74 9.20 -4.52
C GLY A 46 9.70 9.23 -5.64
N MET A 47 9.18 8.05 -6.03
CA MET A 47 8.17 7.93 -7.08
C MET A 47 6.87 8.65 -6.73
N SER A 48 6.33 8.42 -5.52
CA SER A 48 5.05 8.99 -5.11
C SER A 48 5.11 10.51 -4.93
N THR A 49 6.20 11.03 -4.35
CA THR A 49 6.41 12.48 -4.19
C THR A 49 6.58 13.17 -5.55
N ALA A 50 7.48 12.65 -6.39
CA ALA A 50 7.71 13.21 -7.72
C ALA A 50 6.46 13.08 -8.60
N GLY A 51 5.75 11.95 -8.53
CA GLY A 51 4.50 11.71 -9.25
C GLY A 51 3.39 12.65 -8.83
N ALA A 52 3.16 12.84 -7.53
CA ALA A 52 2.17 13.78 -7.01
C ALA A 52 2.47 15.22 -7.45
N TYR A 53 3.74 15.64 -7.39
CA TYR A 53 4.16 16.96 -7.87
C TYR A 53 3.90 17.15 -9.37
N LEU A 54 4.29 16.18 -10.21
CA LEU A 54 4.08 16.24 -11.66
C LEU A 54 2.60 16.23 -12.01
N ALA A 55 1.79 15.44 -11.29
CA ALA A 55 0.36 15.38 -11.46
C ALA A 55 -0.33 16.70 -11.06
N PHE A 56 0.10 17.31 -9.96
CA PHE A 56 -0.38 18.61 -9.53
C PHE A 56 -0.12 19.69 -10.59
N MET A 57 1.08 19.71 -11.17
CA MET A 57 1.44 20.63 -12.26
C MET A 57 0.65 20.41 -13.56
N LYS A 58 0.01 19.24 -13.71
CA LYS A 58 -0.86 18.89 -14.85
C LYS A 58 -2.34 18.92 -14.52
N HIS A 59 -2.70 19.38 -13.32
CA HIS A 59 -4.08 19.39 -12.79
C HIS A 59 -4.76 18.02 -12.76
N GLN A 60 -4.00 16.93 -12.63
CA GLN A 60 -4.48 15.56 -12.56
C GLN A 60 -4.70 15.15 -11.10
N MET A 61 -5.77 15.63 -10.48
CA MET A 61 -5.99 15.47 -9.03
C MET A 61 -6.09 14.01 -8.58
N ASN A 62 -6.68 13.13 -9.38
CA ASN A 62 -6.71 11.70 -9.06
C ASN A 62 -5.30 11.11 -8.88
N ASN A 63 -4.36 11.48 -9.74
CA ASN A 63 -2.96 11.02 -9.63
C ASN A 63 -2.23 11.67 -8.44
N VAL A 64 -2.57 12.92 -8.08
CA VAL A 64 -2.08 13.54 -6.84
C VAL A 64 -2.53 12.72 -5.63
N PHE A 65 -3.81 12.40 -5.53
CA PHE A 65 -4.36 11.61 -4.44
C PHE A 65 -3.76 10.20 -4.38
N GLY A 66 -3.61 9.55 -5.53
CA GLY A 66 -2.94 8.25 -5.62
C GLY A 66 -1.50 8.31 -5.11
N GLY A 67 -0.74 9.34 -5.46
CA GLY A 67 0.63 9.56 -4.99
C GLY A 67 0.69 9.79 -3.47
N VAL A 68 -0.15 10.69 -2.94
CA VAL A 68 -0.19 10.96 -1.49
C VAL A 68 -0.60 9.73 -0.70
N LEU A 69 -1.60 8.98 -1.19
CA LEU A 69 -2.03 7.74 -0.55
C LEU A 69 -0.93 6.66 -0.58
N ALA A 70 -0.23 6.49 -1.72
CA ALA A 70 0.88 5.56 -1.82
C ALA A 70 2.03 5.92 -0.86
N PHE A 71 2.37 7.21 -0.77
CA PHE A 71 3.36 7.72 0.19
C PHE A 71 2.97 7.41 1.64
N TYR A 72 1.73 7.70 2.02
CA TYR A 72 1.20 7.41 3.36
C TYR A 72 1.24 5.90 3.66
N LEU A 73 0.76 5.08 2.74
CA LEU A 73 0.71 3.62 2.94
C LEU A 73 2.10 3.02 3.12
N VAL A 74 3.05 3.37 2.25
CA VAL A 74 4.40 2.79 2.32
C VAL A 74 5.15 3.27 3.57
N THR A 75 4.98 4.52 3.98
CA THR A 75 5.64 5.10 5.15
C THR A 75 5.13 4.45 6.44
N THR A 76 3.80 4.34 6.58
CA THR A 76 3.19 3.71 7.76
C THR A 76 3.41 2.19 7.81
N ALA A 77 3.48 1.53 6.65
CA ALA A 77 3.84 0.11 6.58
C ALA A 77 5.29 -0.13 7.00
N TRP A 78 6.21 0.71 6.52
CA TRP A 78 7.63 0.61 6.87
C TRP A 78 7.85 0.87 8.36
N ALA A 79 7.23 1.90 8.93
CA ALA A 79 7.25 2.16 10.36
C ALA A 79 6.73 0.95 11.17
N THR A 80 5.60 0.36 10.76
CA THR A 80 5.04 -0.84 11.39
C THR A 80 6.02 -2.03 11.35
N GLY A 81 6.73 -2.22 10.23
CA GLY A 81 7.70 -3.32 10.07
C GLY A 81 8.96 -3.17 10.93
N ARG A 82 9.35 -1.93 11.23
CA ARG A 82 10.57 -1.59 11.98
C ARG A 82 10.40 -1.54 13.50
N ARG A 83 9.19 -1.22 13.96
CA ARG A 83 8.89 -1.07 15.39
C ARG A 83 8.73 -2.40 16.09
N ARG A 84 8.92 -2.39 17.41
CA ARG A 84 8.57 -3.51 18.29
C ARG A 84 7.06 -3.59 18.47
N ASP A 85 6.60 -4.69 19.02
CA ASP A 85 5.19 -4.87 19.36
C ASP A 85 4.78 -3.85 20.45
N GLY A 86 3.65 -3.19 20.25
CA GLY A 86 3.12 -2.19 21.18
C GLY A 86 3.74 -0.79 21.08
N GLU A 87 4.66 -0.54 20.17
CA GLU A 87 5.24 0.80 20.00
C GLU A 87 4.34 1.72 19.16
N THR A 88 4.04 2.89 19.73
CA THR A 88 3.39 4.03 19.03
C THR A 88 4.24 5.28 19.17
N SER A 89 4.02 6.27 18.31
CA SER A 89 4.73 7.56 18.35
C SER A 89 3.86 8.70 17.85
N ILE A 90 4.34 9.93 18.01
CA ILE A 90 3.68 11.14 17.47
C ILE A 90 3.48 11.05 15.95
N PHE A 91 4.36 10.33 15.25
CA PHE A 91 4.23 10.06 13.82
C PHE A 91 2.88 9.39 13.48
N ASP A 92 2.36 8.49 14.32
CA ASP A 92 1.12 7.76 14.07
C ASP A 92 -0.11 8.67 14.16
N TRP A 93 -0.08 9.66 15.06
CA TRP A 93 -1.11 10.69 15.12
C TRP A 93 -1.10 11.59 13.88
N GLY A 94 0.10 12.01 13.44
CA GLY A 94 0.24 12.76 12.20
C GLY A 94 -0.23 11.96 10.98
N ALA A 95 0.12 10.67 10.91
CA ALA A 95 -0.32 9.77 9.84
C ALA A 95 -1.85 9.59 9.82
N LEU A 96 -2.48 9.44 10.99
CA LEU A 96 -3.94 9.39 11.12
C LEU A 96 -4.61 10.67 10.57
N LEU A 97 -4.10 11.83 10.95
CA LEU A 97 -4.65 13.12 10.47
C LEU A 97 -4.52 13.24 8.95
N VAL A 98 -3.37 12.83 8.38
CA VAL A 98 -3.17 12.81 6.93
C VAL A 98 -4.17 11.86 6.26
N ALA A 99 -4.36 10.65 6.78
CA ALA A 99 -5.31 9.68 6.21
C ALA A 99 -6.75 10.18 6.23
N LEU A 100 -7.18 10.80 7.33
CA LEU A 100 -8.52 11.40 7.46
C LEU A 100 -8.71 12.56 6.48
N ALA A 101 -7.74 13.48 6.43
CA ALA A 101 -7.82 14.64 5.54
C ALA A 101 -7.84 14.21 4.07
N VAL A 102 -6.92 13.33 3.66
CA VAL A 102 -6.83 12.81 2.29
C VAL A 102 -8.10 12.04 1.94
N GLY A 103 -8.59 11.16 2.82
CA GLY A 103 -9.82 10.40 2.60
C GLY A 103 -11.03 11.29 2.41
N ALA A 104 -11.21 12.31 3.28
CA ALA A 104 -12.30 13.27 3.16
C ALA A 104 -12.22 14.07 1.85
N ILE A 105 -11.05 14.60 1.50
CA ILE A 105 -10.84 15.36 0.26
C ILE A 105 -11.14 14.49 -0.96
N ILE A 106 -10.62 13.27 -1.02
CA ILE A 106 -10.86 12.34 -2.14
C ILE A 106 -12.36 12.05 -2.30
N LEU A 107 -13.07 11.79 -1.19
CA LEU A 107 -14.52 11.53 -1.25
C LEU A 107 -15.32 12.75 -1.71
N THR A 108 -14.98 13.97 -1.25
CA THR A 108 -15.64 15.17 -1.74
C THR A 108 -15.46 15.36 -3.24
N TYR A 109 -14.24 15.13 -3.77
CA TYR A 109 -14.01 15.10 -5.22
C TYR A 109 -14.84 14.01 -5.92
N GLY A 110 -14.97 12.83 -5.31
CA GLY A 110 -15.81 11.75 -5.83
C GLY A 110 -17.28 12.16 -5.96
N PHE A 111 -17.83 12.83 -4.95
CA PHE A 111 -19.19 13.35 -4.98
C PHE A 111 -19.36 14.49 -6.00
N GLU A 112 -18.38 15.39 -6.13
CA GLU A 112 -18.41 16.44 -7.15
C GLU A 112 -18.45 15.83 -8.56
N VAL A 113 -17.59 14.83 -8.84
CA VAL A 113 -17.55 14.13 -10.13
C VAL A 113 -18.87 13.37 -10.38
N ALA A 114 -19.42 12.69 -9.36
CA ALA A 114 -20.68 11.95 -9.50
C ALA A 114 -21.88 12.85 -9.81
N ASN A 115 -21.89 14.09 -9.29
CA ASN A 115 -22.95 15.06 -9.51
C ASN A 115 -22.69 16.02 -10.69
N SER A 116 -21.53 15.87 -11.37
CA SER A 116 -21.17 16.75 -12.49
C SER A 116 -21.98 16.39 -13.74
N ARG A 117 -22.67 17.37 -14.30
CA ARG A 117 -23.39 17.24 -15.59
C ARG A 117 -22.45 17.18 -16.79
N THR A 118 -21.20 17.63 -16.65
CA THR A 118 -20.19 17.70 -17.72
C THR A 118 -19.27 16.48 -17.74
N GLY A 119 -19.49 15.52 -16.82
CA GLY A 119 -18.64 14.34 -16.66
C GLY A 119 -17.37 14.60 -15.85
N PRO A 120 -16.46 13.60 -15.77
CA PRO A 120 -15.28 13.68 -14.92
C PRO A 120 -14.26 14.69 -15.48
N LYS A 121 -13.80 15.62 -14.63
CA LYS A 121 -12.82 16.68 -14.99
C LYS A 121 -11.51 16.13 -15.57
N ASP A 122 -11.07 14.95 -15.08
CA ASP A 122 -9.79 14.32 -15.46
C ASP A 122 -9.99 13.05 -16.31
N GLY A 123 -11.20 12.81 -16.85
CA GLY A 123 -11.54 11.55 -17.53
C GLY A 123 -11.63 10.34 -16.59
N ILE A 124 -11.53 10.54 -15.28
CA ILE A 124 -11.55 9.48 -14.26
C ILE A 124 -12.95 9.37 -13.65
N PRO A 125 -13.58 8.18 -13.66
CA PRO A 125 -14.91 8.01 -13.12
C PRO A 125 -14.96 8.19 -11.58
N ALA A 126 -16.09 8.67 -11.06
CA ALA A 126 -16.31 8.87 -9.62
C ALA A 126 -15.99 7.65 -8.77
N GLY A 127 -16.22 6.44 -9.31
CA GLY A 127 -15.89 5.19 -8.63
C GLY A 127 -14.42 5.05 -8.23
N MET A 128 -13.47 5.64 -8.99
CA MET A 128 -12.06 5.62 -8.63
C MET A 128 -11.78 6.49 -7.39
N TYR A 129 -12.42 7.66 -7.29
CA TYR A 129 -12.29 8.53 -6.12
C TYR A 129 -12.92 7.87 -4.89
N PHE A 130 -14.10 7.25 -5.02
CA PHE A 130 -14.71 6.50 -3.92
C PHE A 130 -13.85 5.32 -3.49
N PHE A 131 -13.24 4.60 -4.42
CA PHE A 131 -12.31 3.52 -4.11
C PHE A 131 -11.09 4.01 -3.31
N LEU A 132 -10.36 5.02 -3.82
CA LEU A 132 -9.18 5.56 -3.13
C LEU A 132 -9.53 6.20 -1.78
N GLY A 133 -10.63 6.95 -1.72
CA GLY A 133 -11.12 7.55 -0.47
C GLY A 133 -11.51 6.51 0.58
N SER A 134 -12.17 5.43 0.16
CA SER A 134 -12.49 4.30 1.04
C SER A 134 -11.23 3.64 1.60
N VAL A 135 -10.21 3.44 0.77
CA VAL A 135 -8.92 2.89 1.21
C VAL A 135 -8.23 3.81 2.23
N ALA A 136 -8.25 5.12 2.00
CA ALA A 136 -7.70 6.09 2.95
C ALA A 136 -8.44 6.05 4.29
N LEU A 137 -9.78 6.02 4.29
CA LEU A 137 -10.57 5.94 5.53
C LEU A 137 -10.45 4.59 6.24
N LEU A 138 -10.37 3.48 5.53
CA LEU A 138 -10.07 2.16 6.11
C LEU A 138 -8.68 2.14 6.75
N SER A 139 -7.72 2.83 6.12
CA SER A 139 -6.38 3.01 6.69
C SER A 139 -6.44 3.81 7.99
N ALA A 140 -7.20 4.93 8.00
CA ALA A 140 -7.41 5.76 9.18
C ALA A 140 -8.10 4.98 10.31
N ALA A 141 -9.14 4.19 10.00
CA ALA A 141 -9.81 3.33 10.98
C ALA A 141 -8.82 2.32 11.60
N GLY A 142 -7.92 1.76 10.79
CA GLY A 142 -6.82 0.91 11.27
C GLY A 142 -5.82 1.66 12.16
N ASP A 143 -5.56 2.95 11.90
CA ASP A 143 -4.71 3.80 12.72
C ASP A 143 -5.37 4.14 14.05
N VAL A 144 -6.65 4.51 14.04
CA VAL A 144 -7.43 4.71 15.29
C VAL A 144 -7.39 3.45 16.14
N ARG A 145 -7.70 2.28 15.54
CA ARG A 145 -7.65 1.00 16.27
C ARG A 145 -6.27 0.72 16.89
N MET A 146 -5.20 1.03 16.16
CA MET A 146 -3.83 0.87 16.66
C MET A 146 -3.56 1.81 17.83
N LEU A 147 -3.90 3.09 17.71
CA LEU A 147 -3.66 4.09 18.74
C LEU A 147 -4.46 3.80 20.02
N VAL A 148 -5.76 3.47 19.89
CA VAL A 148 -6.63 3.12 21.05
C VAL A 148 -6.14 1.87 21.79
N ARG A 149 -5.53 0.91 21.07
CA ARG A 149 -4.98 -0.32 21.67
C ARG A 149 -3.56 -0.19 22.19
N GLY A 150 -2.94 0.99 22.10
CA GLY A 150 -1.56 1.22 22.48
C GLY A 150 -0.54 0.50 21.61
N GLY A 151 -0.88 0.24 20.32
CA GLY A 151 0.00 -0.36 19.33
C GLY A 151 -0.59 -1.56 18.61
N VAL A 152 0.25 -2.22 17.80
CA VAL A 152 -0.09 -3.47 17.09
C VAL A 152 0.88 -4.58 17.50
N PHE A 153 0.37 -5.81 17.59
CA PHE A 153 1.10 -6.96 18.12
C PHE A 153 1.02 -8.15 17.16
N GLY A 154 2.08 -8.94 17.11
CA GLY A 154 2.12 -10.25 16.45
C GLY A 154 1.55 -10.25 15.02
N VAL A 155 0.53 -11.07 14.78
CA VAL A 155 -0.15 -11.25 13.49
C VAL A 155 -0.73 -9.95 12.95
N HIS A 156 -1.31 -9.12 13.83
CA HIS A 156 -1.92 -7.85 13.39
C HIS A 156 -0.87 -6.86 12.88
N ARG A 157 0.35 -6.88 13.44
CA ARG A 157 1.48 -6.09 12.97
C ARG A 157 1.91 -6.55 11.57
N ILE A 158 2.05 -7.87 11.37
CA ILE A 158 2.39 -8.46 10.08
C ILE A 158 1.30 -8.13 9.05
N ALA A 159 0.04 -8.31 9.39
CA ALA A 159 -1.09 -8.02 8.51
C ALA A 159 -1.13 -6.54 8.11
N ARG A 160 -0.92 -5.60 9.08
CA ARG A 160 -0.89 -4.16 8.82
C ARG A 160 0.25 -3.78 7.86
N HIS A 161 1.47 -4.30 8.10
CA HIS A 161 2.60 -4.10 7.21
C HIS A 161 2.31 -4.62 5.80
N LEU A 162 1.85 -5.86 5.72
CA LEU A 162 1.62 -6.57 4.46
C LEU A 162 0.59 -5.87 3.57
N TRP A 163 -0.61 -5.57 4.11
CA TRP A 163 -1.66 -5.00 3.28
C TRP A 163 -1.31 -3.60 2.78
N ARG A 164 -0.63 -2.77 3.58
CA ARG A 164 -0.22 -1.43 3.18
C ARG A 164 0.89 -1.46 2.12
N MET A 165 1.89 -2.36 2.26
CA MET A 165 2.92 -2.54 1.24
C MET A 165 2.33 -3.05 -0.07
N CYS A 166 1.49 -4.07 -0.04
CA CYS A 166 0.84 -4.62 -1.23
C CYS A 166 -0.08 -3.60 -1.90
N PHE A 167 -0.82 -2.81 -1.10
CA PHE A 167 -1.72 -1.80 -1.67
C PHE A 167 -0.96 -0.63 -2.29
N SER A 168 0.14 -0.21 -1.68
CA SER A 168 1.06 0.78 -2.26
C SER A 168 1.65 0.26 -3.58
N GLN A 169 2.07 -1.01 -3.63
CA GLN A 169 2.50 -1.66 -4.87
C GLN A 169 1.38 -1.73 -5.92
N PHE A 170 0.14 -2.03 -5.51
CA PHE A 170 -1.02 -2.03 -6.40
C PHE A 170 -1.29 -0.66 -7.02
N ILE A 171 -1.18 0.44 -6.26
CA ILE A 171 -1.30 1.80 -6.81
C ILE A 171 -0.21 2.03 -7.86
N ALA A 172 1.04 1.64 -7.58
CA ALA A 172 2.15 1.80 -8.51
C ALA A 172 1.97 0.98 -9.80
N THR A 173 1.62 -0.31 -9.67
CA THR A 173 1.37 -1.20 -10.83
C THR A 173 0.16 -0.75 -11.63
N GLY A 174 -0.92 -0.36 -10.98
CA GLY A 174 -2.11 0.19 -11.64
C GLY A 174 -1.81 1.47 -12.41
N SER A 175 -1.09 2.41 -11.78
CA SER A 175 -0.68 3.66 -12.44
C SER A 175 0.21 3.41 -13.66
N PHE A 176 1.10 2.43 -13.61
CA PHE A 176 1.98 2.10 -14.73
C PHE A 176 1.24 1.30 -15.82
N PHE A 177 0.70 0.13 -15.49
CA PHE A 177 0.14 -0.78 -16.50
C PHE A 177 -1.20 -0.29 -17.08
N LEU A 178 -2.01 0.42 -16.31
CA LEU A 178 -3.32 0.92 -16.75
C LEU A 178 -3.29 2.41 -17.08
N GLY A 179 -2.48 3.21 -16.37
CA GLY A 179 -2.39 4.66 -16.57
C GLY A 179 -1.42 5.08 -17.66
N GLN A 180 -0.42 4.25 -18.01
CA GLN A 180 0.60 4.56 -19.01
C GLN A 180 0.54 3.58 -20.20
N GLN A 181 -0.65 3.23 -20.66
CA GLN A 181 -0.83 2.24 -21.74
C GLN A 181 -0.11 2.61 -23.04
N GLN A 182 0.11 3.90 -23.29
CA GLN A 182 0.80 4.38 -24.48
C GLN A 182 2.25 3.88 -24.64
N VAL A 183 2.92 3.47 -23.54
CA VAL A 183 4.28 2.92 -23.60
C VAL A 183 4.32 1.46 -24.07
N PHE A 184 3.15 0.80 -24.14
CA PHE A 184 3.05 -0.60 -24.55
C PHE A 184 2.70 -0.73 -26.04
N PRO A 185 3.14 -1.80 -26.73
CA PRO A 185 2.77 -2.09 -28.11
C PRO A 185 1.25 -2.15 -28.31
N HIS A 186 0.77 -1.73 -29.48
CA HIS A 186 -0.66 -1.64 -29.76
C HIS A 186 -1.41 -2.97 -29.59
N TRP A 187 -0.78 -4.10 -29.97
CA TRP A 187 -1.39 -5.43 -29.79
C TRP A 187 -1.62 -5.76 -28.31
N LEU A 188 -0.68 -5.37 -27.41
CA LEU A 188 -0.80 -5.63 -25.99
C LEU A 188 -1.89 -4.77 -25.32
N ARG A 189 -2.04 -3.52 -25.78
CA ARG A 189 -3.10 -2.60 -25.29
C ARG A 189 -4.52 -3.09 -25.58
N LYS A 190 -4.71 -3.82 -26.68
CA LYS A 190 -6.01 -4.40 -27.04
C LYS A 190 -6.38 -5.62 -26.18
N THR A 191 -5.41 -6.21 -25.50
CA THR A 191 -5.64 -7.35 -24.59
C THR A 191 -5.90 -6.87 -23.18
N LYS A 192 -6.59 -7.70 -22.39
CA LYS A 192 -6.76 -7.45 -20.95
C LYS A 192 -5.55 -7.90 -20.10
N VAL A 193 -4.45 -8.32 -20.75
CA VAL A 193 -3.25 -8.86 -20.07
C VAL A 193 -2.62 -7.86 -19.13
N LEU A 194 -2.67 -6.56 -19.44
CA LEU A 194 -2.13 -5.49 -18.58
C LEU A 194 -2.82 -5.38 -17.21
N PHE A 195 -4.03 -5.91 -17.07
CA PHE A 195 -4.72 -5.99 -15.77
C PHE A 195 -4.06 -7.01 -14.83
N LEU A 196 -3.45 -8.07 -15.36
CA LEU A 196 -2.82 -9.12 -14.56
C LEU A 196 -1.71 -8.56 -13.64
N PRO A 197 -0.65 -7.90 -14.16
CA PRO A 197 0.37 -7.31 -13.27
C PRO A 197 -0.17 -6.18 -12.40
N ALA A 198 -1.24 -5.48 -12.83
CA ALA A 198 -1.86 -4.44 -12.03
C ALA A 198 -2.52 -5.00 -10.76
N ILE A 199 -3.27 -6.11 -10.86
CA ILE A 199 -4.00 -6.71 -9.72
C ILE A 199 -3.19 -7.76 -8.95
N LEU A 200 -2.07 -8.23 -9.48
CA LEU A 200 -1.23 -9.28 -8.87
C LEU A 200 -0.85 -8.97 -7.41
N PRO A 201 -0.48 -7.72 -7.03
CA PRO A 201 -0.19 -7.40 -5.63
C PRO A 201 -1.37 -7.66 -4.68
N LEU A 202 -2.62 -7.46 -5.13
CA LEU A 202 -3.81 -7.74 -4.32
C LEU A 202 -4.09 -9.25 -4.21
N ILE A 203 -3.87 -10.01 -5.27
CA ILE A 203 -3.99 -11.47 -5.23
C ILE A 203 -2.98 -12.04 -4.24
N LEU A 204 -1.72 -11.59 -4.33
CA LEU A 204 -0.66 -12.01 -3.40
C LEU A 204 -0.94 -11.53 -1.97
N LEU A 205 -1.55 -10.37 -1.78
CA LEU A 205 -2.01 -9.89 -0.46
C LEU A 205 -2.97 -10.89 0.17
N ILE A 206 -4.02 -11.29 -0.56
CA ILE A 206 -5.02 -12.24 -0.05
C ILE A 206 -4.33 -13.57 0.30
N PHE A 207 -3.50 -14.10 -0.59
CA PHE A 207 -2.76 -15.34 -0.35
C PHE A 207 -1.92 -15.26 0.94
N TRP A 208 -1.14 -14.19 1.13
CA TRP A 208 -0.27 -14.05 2.29
C TRP A 208 -1.04 -13.77 3.59
N LEU A 209 -2.15 -13.01 3.54
CA LEU A 209 -3.01 -12.80 4.72
C LEU A 209 -3.64 -14.11 5.19
N CYS A 210 -4.16 -14.91 4.27
CA CYS A 210 -4.67 -16.24 4.57
C CYS A 210 -3.58 -17.11 5.19
N ARG A 211 -2.41 -17.18 4.55
CA ARG A 211 -1.29 -17.98 5.06
C ARG A 211 -0.86 -17.57 6.47
N VAL A 212 -0.68 -16.28 6.73
CA VAL A 212 -0.29 -15.77 8.05
C VAL A 212 -1.33 -16.10 9.11
N ARG A 213 -2.63 -16.01 8.77
CA ARG A 213 -3.71 -16.31 9.71
C ARG A 213 -3.77 -17.81 10.05
N PHE A 214 -3.68 -18.69 9.04
CA PHE A 214 -3.76 -20.13 9.25
C PHE A 214 -2.52 -20.69 9.96
N THR A 215 -1.31 -20.21 9.66
CA THR A 215 -0.09 -20.69 10.33
C THR A 215 -0.12 -20.40 11.84
N ASN A 216 -0.67 -19.26 12.28
CA ASN A 216 -0.78 -18.95 13.71
C ASN A 216 -1.87 -19.73 14.43
N VAL A 217 -2.96 -20.10 13.75
CA VAL A 217 -3.97 -20.99 14.34
C VAL A 217 -3.35 -22.35 14.68
N HIS A 218 -2.55 -22.92 13.77
CA HIS A 218 -1.87 -24.20 14.01
C HIS A 218 -0.89 -24.13 15.19
N SER A 219 -0.03 -23.12 15.27
CA SER A 219 0.92 -22.98 16.39
C SER A 219 0.24 -22.78 17.75
N THR A 220 -0.91 -22.12 17.78
CA THR A 220 -1.69 -21.95 19.02
C THR A 220 -2.35 -23.26 19.45
N LEU A 221 -2.81 -24.09 18.51
CA LEU A 221 -3.41 -25.39 18.80
C LEU A 221 -2.36 -26.41 19.24
N GLU A 222 -1.17 -26.41 18.65
CA GLU A 222 -0.04 -27.29 19.06
C GLU A 222 0.46 -26.93 20.47
N GLY A 223 0.55 -25.62 20.80
CA GLY A 223 0.91 -25.15 22.15
C GLY A 223 -0.12 -25.48 23.23
N ALA A 224 -1.40 -25.55 22.87
CA ALA A 224 -2.49 -25.92 23.79
C ALA A 224 -2.63 -27.43 24.00
N GLY A 225 -2.05 -28.24 23.10
CA GLY A 225 -2.09 -29.72 23.14
C GLY A 225 -0.95 -30.39 23.92
N GLN A 226 0.07 -29.66 24.39
CA GLN A 226 1.10 -30.23 25.24
C GLN A 226 0.62 -30.27 26.70
N PRO A 227 0.38 -31.47 27.30
CA PRO A 227 0.11 -31.56 28.72
C PRO A 227 1.36 -31.06 29.47
N SER A 228 1.13 -30.15 30.40
CA SER A 228 2.15 -29.73 31.38
C SER A 228 2.68 -30.97 32.11
N GLY A 229 3.79 -31.52 31.59
CA GLY A 229 4.51 -32.59 32.27
C GLY A 229 4.97 -32.07 33.65
N GLY A 230 4.19 -32.39 34.67
CA GLY A 230 4.57 -32.15 36.04
C GLY A 230 5.87 -32.88 36.35
N VAL A 231 6.94 -32.13 36.55
CA VAL A 231 8.14 -32.64 37.18
C VAL A 231 7.78 -32.91 38.63
N MET A 232 7.44 -34.17 38.93
CA MET A 232 7.32 -34.66 40.28
C MET A 232 8.74 -34.90 40.78
N ASN A 233 9.29 -33.94 41.50
CA ASN A 233 10.52 -34.15 42.28
C ASN A 233 10.19 -35.01 43.49
N LEU A 234 10.75 -36.24 43.50
CA LEU A 234 10.99 -37.05 44.71
C LEU A 234 12.38 -36.74 45.25
#